data_38ebd29d42c8e98bd3424a15069b9591
#
_entry.id   38ebd29d42c8e98bd3424a15069b9591
#
_cell.length_a   1.000
_cell.length_b   1.000
_cell.length_c   1.000
_cell.angle_alpha   90.00
_cell.angle_beta   90.00
_cell.angle_gamma   90.00
#
_symmetry.space_group_name_H-M   'P 1'
#
loop_
_entity.id
_entity.type
_entity.pdbx_description
1 polymer ?
#
loop_
_entity_poly.entity_id
_entity_poly.type
_entity_poly.pdbx_seq_one_letter_code
_entity_poly.pdbx_strand_id
1 'polypeptide(L)'
;MSFLKKAKGSIISDAFMLKEKHANLEENLMYDVALYEDYLNIKFCFGKQEAKLNYNQITDVFYGMETEIKAEEKSSIGRALAGGVLFGGVGAIVGAVSGAGTKQKKERHFYFIISYISSNNEEKIIQFEDTRLYRGSKVAKKLKELCNLKVEEKVEL
;
A
#
# COMPACT_ATOMS: atom_id res chain seq x y z
N MET A 1 16.67 10.19 14.95
CA MET A 1 17.48 10.37 13.73
C MET A 1 16.84 9.63 12.58
N SER A 2 16.43 10.35 11.59
CA SER A 2 15.84 9.74 10.42
C SER A 2 16.95 9.25 9.48
N PHE A 3 17.11 7.94 9.35
CA PHE A 3 18.01 7.35 8.36
C PHE A 3 17.53 7.57 6.93
N LEU A 4 16.31 8.09 6.79
CA LEU A 4 15.65 8.24 5.51
C LEU A 4 15.58 9.71 5.18
N LYS A 5 16.60 10.17 4.48
CA LYS A 5 16.52 11.44 3.81
C LYS A 5 15.49 11.30 2.69
N LYS A 6 14.61 12.28 2.56
CA LYS A 6 13.72 12.41 1.43
C LYS A 6 14.51 12.19 0.14
N ALA A 7 14.01 11.35 -0.75
CA ALA A 7 14.66 11.10 -2.04
C ALA A 7 14.81 12.40 -2.83
N LYS A 8 15.97 12.60 -3.43
CA LYS A 8 16.31 13.84 -4.11
C LYS A 8 15.31 14.17 -5.22
N GLY A 9 14.73 15.36 -5.16
CA GLY A 9 13.75 15.84 -6.13
C GLY A 9 12.34 15.33 -5.92
N SER A 10 12.10 14.47 -4.95
CA SER A 10 10.76 13.98 -4.66
C SER A 10 9.95 15.02 -3.88
N ILE A 11 8.62 14.95 -4.03
CA ILE A 11 7.69 15.78 -3.24
C ILE A 11 7.68 15.25 -1.80
N ILE A 12 7.56 13.94 -1.65
CA ILE A 12 7.57 13.24 -0.37
C ILE A 12 8.07 11.82 -0.60
N SER A 13 8.72 11.23 0.38
CA SER A 13 9.10 9.82 0.36
C SER A 13 9.10 9.22 1.75
N ASP A 14 8.88 7.91 1.83
CA ASP A 14 9.04 7.13 3.05
C ASP A 14 9.34 5.67 2.71
N ALA A 15 9.76 4.91 3.70
CA ALA A 15 10.12 3.51 3.51
C ALA A 15 9.01 2.59 4.01
N PHE A 16 8.77 1.53 3.24
CA PHE A 16 7.76 0.53 3.53
C PHE A 16 8.33 -0.86 3.29
N MET A 17 7.83 -1.84 4.02
CA MET A 17 8.19 -3.24 3.78
C MET A 17 7.22 -3.85 2.76
N LEU A 18 7.76 -4.42 1.70
CA LEU A 18 6.94 -5.13 0.71
C LEU A 18 6.47 -6.46 1.30
N LYS A 19 5.17 -6.70 1.30
CA LYS A 19 4.58 -7.91 1.90
C LYS A 19 4.49 -9.08 0.96
N GLU A 20 4.38 -8.83 -0.32
CA GLU A 20 4.32 -9.88 -1.34
C GLU A 20 5.22 -9.53 -2.51
N LYS A 21 5.89 -10.54 -3.04
CA LYS A 21 6.73 -10.38 -4.22
C LYS A 21 5.93 -9.71 -5.34
N HIS A 22 6.51 -8.69 -5.95
CA HIS A 22 5.88 -7.97 -7.04
C HIS A 22 6.91 -7.70 -8.15
N ALA A 23 6.70 -8.29 -9.31
CA ALA A 23 7.62 -8.20 -10.44
C ALA A 23 9.07 -8.57 -10.02
N ASN A 24 10.02 -7.68 -10.16
CA ASN A 24 11.42 -7.90 -9.74
C ASN A 24 11.70 -7.49 -8.28
N LEU A 25 10.66 -7.09 -7.55
CA LEU A 25 10.79 -6.66 -6.15
C LEU A 25 10.49 -7.83 -5.22
N GLU A 26 11.47 -8.20 -4.39
CA GLU A 26 11.34 -9.30 -3.45
C GLU A 26 10.58 -8.89 -2.19
N GLU A 27 9.80 -9.82 -1.65
CA GLU A 27 9.03 -9.62 -0.42
C GLU A 27 9.92 -9.53 0.83
N ASN A 28 9.36 -8.96 1.90
CA ASN A 28 10.00 -8.80 3.21
C ASN A 28 11.26 -7.93 3.21
N LEU A 29 11.41 -7.08 2.22
CA LEU A 29 12.47 -6.09 2.13
C LEU A 29 11.91 -4.68 2.22
N MET A 30 12.76 -3.75 2.62
CA MET A 30 12.39 -2.34 2.73
C MET A 30 12.64 -1.60 1.43
N TYR A 31 11.63 -0.87 0.99
CA TYR A 31 11.68 -0.05 -0.22
C TYR A 31 11.33 1.38 0.11
N ASP A 32 12.06 2.30 -0.49
CA ASP A 32 11.71 3.71 -0.47
C ASP A 32 10.65 3.99 -1.53
N VAL A 33 9.52 4.52 -1.12
CA VAL A 33 8.45 4.96 -2.02
C VAL A 33 8.50 6.47 -2.11
N ALA A 34 8.96 6.99 -3.22
CA ALA A 34 9.14 8.41 -3.46
C ALA A 34 8.12 8.91 -4.48
N LEU A 35 7.43 9.99 -4.14
CA LEU A 35 6.45 10.61 -5.03
C LEU A 35 7.09 11.79 -5.75
N TYR A 36 7.05 11.75 -7.08
CA TYR A 36 7.47 12.84 -7.94
C TYR A 36 6.26 13.50 -8.58
N GLU A 37 6.45 14.48 -9.41
CA GLU A 37 5.36 15.24 -10.01
C GLU A 37 4.40 14.39 -10.84
N ASP A 38 4.93 13.46 -11.65
CA ASP A 38 4.13 12.65 -12.60
C ASP A 38 4.12 11.16 -12.29
N TYR A 39 4.95 10.69 -11.35
CA TYR A 39 5.10 9.27 -11.08
C TYR A 39 5.58 9.02 -9.66
N LEU A 40 5.41 7.77 -9.20
CA LEU A 40 6.08 7.29 -8.01
C LEU A 40 7.21 6.33 -8.39
N ASN A 41 8.24 6.29 -7.57
CA ASN A 41 9.35 5.36 -7.72
C ASN A 41 9.47 4.51 -6.46
N ILE A 42 9.59 3.20 -6.65
CA ILE A 42 9.81 2.23 -5.60
C ILE A 42 11.23 1.73 -5.75
N LYS A 43 12.08 1.99 -4.76
CA LYS A 43 13.49 1.63 -4.83
C LYS A 43 13.90 0.84 -3.60
N PHE A 44 14.60 -0.27 -3.80
CA PHE A 44 15.15 -1.04 -2.69
C PHE A 44 16.14 -0.19 -1.90
N CYS A 45 15.96 -0.13 -0.56
CA CYS A 45 16.78 0.73 0.30
C CYS A 45 18.27 0.37 0.31
N PHE A 46 18.59 -0.90 0.09
CA PHE A 46 19.95 -1.43 0.19
C PHE A 46 20.49 -2.01 -1.13
N GLY A 47 19.86 -1.70 -2.25
CA GLY A 47 20.25 -2.26 -3.55
C GLY A 47 19.79 -1.42 -4.72
N LYS A 48 19.81 -2.05 -5.90
CA LYS A 48 19.55 -1.38 -7.18
C LYS A 48 18.15 -1.62 -7.74
N GLN A 49 17.38 -2.56 -7.16
CA GLN A 49 16.05 -2.88 -7.66
C GLN A 49 15.14 -1.66 -7.51
N GLU A 50 14.50 -1.28 -8.59
CA GLU A 50 13.54 -0.19 -8.58
C GLU A 50 12.43 -0.43 -9.59
N ALA A 51 11.28 0.18 -9.34
CA ALA A 51 10.13 0.16 -10.22
C ALA A 51 9.48 1.54 -10.24
N LYS A 52 9.04 1.96 -11.40
CA LYS A 52 8.38 3.24 -11.62
C LYS A 52 6.92 2.99 -11.97
N LEU A 53 6.03 3.79 -11.41
CA LEU A 53 4.60 3.71 -11.66
C LEU A 53 4.05 5.10 -11.95
N ASN A 54 3.43 5.28 -13.11
CA ASN A 54 2.80 6.54 -13.47
C ASN A 54 1.45 6.69 -12.76
N TYR A 55 1.12 7.89 -12.33
CA TYR A 55 -0.13 8.15 -11.60
C TYR A 55 -1.38 7.80 -12.40
N ASN A 56 -1.34 7.94 -13.73
CA ASN A 56 -2.48 7.60 -14.57
C ASN A 56 -2.77 6.09 -14.62
N GLN A 57 -1.86 5.26 -14.18
CA GLN A 57 -2.06 3.80 -14.06
C GLN A 57 -2.75 3.42 -12.76
N ILE A 58 -2.67 4.26 -11.74
CA ILE A 58 -3.16 3.95 -10.39
C ILE A 58 -4.67 4.09 -10.36
N THR A 59 -5.35 3.04 -9.91
CA THR A 59 -6.82 2.99 -9.85
C THR A 59 -7.35 3.11 -8.44
N ASP A 60 -6.55 2.73 -7.43
CA ASP A 60 -6.98 2.79 -6.04
C ASP A 60 -5.78 2.82 -5.09
N VAL A 61 -5.94 3.46 -3.95
CA VAL A 61 -4.91 3.54 -2.90
C VAL A 61 -5.58 3.39 -1.54
N PHE A 62 -5.03 2.52 -0.71
CA PHE A 62 -5.50 2.32 0.66
C PHE A 62 -4.33 2.48 1.63
N TYR A 63 -4.60 3.14 2.76
CA TYR A 63 -3.69 3.14 3.92
C TYR A 63 -4.52 2.99 5.19
N GLY A 64 -4.18 2.03 6.01
CA GLY A 64 -4.87 1.78 7.27
C GLY A 64 -4.64 0.37 7.78
N MET A 65 -5.40 -0.01 8.78
CA MET A 65 -5.40 -1.37 9.31
C MET A 65 -6.18 -2.30 8.39
N GLU A 66 -5.82 -3.58 8.44
CA GLU A 66 -6.48 -4.65 7.69
C GLU A 66 -8.01 -4.63 7.85
N THR A 67 -8.47 -4.39 9.07
CA THR A 67 -9.91 -4.35 9.41
C THR A 67 -10.66 -3.16 8.83
N GLU A 68 -9.94 -2.13 8.39
CA GLU A 68 -10.54 -0.93 7.81
C GLU A 68 -10.82 -1.06 6.31
N ILE A 69 -10.33 -2.12 5.67
CA ILE A 69 -10.57 -2.36 4.25
C ILE A 69 -12.02 -2.83 4.08
N LYS A 70 -12.79 -2.05 3.34
CA LYS A 70 -14.17 -2.41 3.01
C LYS A 70 -14.20 -3.22 1.73
N ALA A 71 -14.85 -4.38 1.76
CA ALA A 71 -15.05 -5.22 0.58
C ALA A 71 -16.17 -4.64 -0.32
N GLU A 72 -16.00 -3.41 -0.77
CA GLU A 72 -16.96 -2.76 -1.69
C GLU A 72 -16.67 -3.18 -3.12
N GLU A 73 -17.72 -3.55 -3.85
CA GLU A 73 -17.61 -4.00 -5.25
C GLU A 73 -17.01 -2.96 -6.19
N LYS A 74 -17.07 -1.69 -5.83
CA LYS A 74 -16.57 -0.59 -6.66
C LYS A 74 -15.08 -0.31 -6.52
N SER A 75 -14.46 -0.84 -5.47
CA SER A 75 -13.03 -0.65 -5.18
C SER A 75 -12.24 -1.86 -5.66
N SER A 76 -11.17 -1.64 -6.42
CA SER A 76 -10.29 -2.73 -6.84
C SER A 76 -9.62 -3.41 -5.65
N ILE A 77 -9.27 -2.66 -4.61
CA ILE A 77 -8.70 -3.20 -3.38
C ILE A 77 -9.77 -3.99 -2.61
N GLY A 78 -10.99 -3.47 -2.53
CA GLY A 78 -12.10 -4.19 -1.90
C GLY A 78 -12.43 -5.51 -2.62
N ARG A 79 -12.41 -5.53 -3.95
CA ARG A 79 -12.58 -6.75 -4.74
C ARG A 79 -11.46 -7.75 -4.49
N ALA A 80 -10.22 -7.27 -4.38
CA ALA A 80 -9.06 -8.12 -4.10
C ALA A 80 -9.16 -8.75 -2.71
N LEU A 81 -9.64 -8.00 -1.71
CA LEU A 81 -9.89 -8.53 -0.38
C LEU A 81 -10.96 -9.63 -0.42
N ALA A 82 -12.08 -9.38 -1.08
CA ALA A 82 -13.17 -10.34 -1.22
C ALA A 82 -12.74 -11.61 -1.97
N GLY A 83 -11.85 -11.47 -2.96
CA GLY A 83 -11.29 -12.58 -3.72
C GLY A 83 -10.14 -13.34 -3.04
N GLY A 84 -9.75 -12.95 -1.83
CA GLY A 84 -8.66 -13.59 -1.11
C GLY A 84 -7.26 -13.28 -1.64
N VAL A 85 -7.10 -12.26 -2.46
CA VAL A 85 -5.82 -11.88 -3.07
C VAL A 85 -4.92 -11.09 -2.10
N LEU A 86 -5.53 -10.33 -1.19
CA LEU A 86 -4.77 -9.55 -0.21
C LEU A 86 -4.24 -10.44 0.92
N PHE A 87 -3.10 -10.06 1.47
CA PHE A 87 -2.47 -10.73 2.61
C PHE A 87 -2.14 -12.21 2.35
N GLY A 88 -1.79 -12.56 1.09
CA GLY A 88 -1.44 -13.93 0.71
C GLY A 88 -2.59 -14.93 0.87
N GLY A 89 -3.84 -14.48 0.86
CA GLY A 89 -5.01 -15.31 1.12
C GLY A 89 -5.23 -15.62 2.60
N VAL A 90 -4.34 -15.19 3.49
CA VAL A 90 -4.42 -15.46 4.94
C VAL A 90 -5.46 -14.58 5.63
N GLY A 91 -5.78 -13.43 5.07
CA GLY A 91 -6.74 -12.48 5.66
C GLY A 91 -8.13 -13.08 5.87
N ALA A 92 -8.60 -13.91 4.94
CA ALA A 92 -9.89 -14.59 5.05
C ALA A 92 -9.89 -15.70 6.13
N ILE A 93 -8.74 -16.28 6.40
CA ILE A 93 -8.57 -17.37 7.37
C ILE A 93 -8.42 -16.81 8.80
N VAL A 94 -7.73 -15.69 8.94
CA VAL A 94 -7.52 -15.05 10.25
C VAL A 94 -8.85 -14.61 10.87
N GLY A 95 -9.80 -14.15 10.09
CA GLY A 95 -11.13 -13.81 10.57
C GLY A 95 -11.91 -15.02 11.12
N ALA A 96 -11.70 -16.20 10.56
CA ALA A 96 -12.37 -17.43 11.00
C ALA A 96 -11.71 -18.06 12.24
N VAL A 97 -10.42 -17.84 12.45
CA VAL A 97 -9.66 -18.43 13.55
C VAL A 97 -9.67 -17.56 14.80
N SER A 98 -9.97 -16.28 14.68
CA SER A 98 -10.00 -15.34 15.81
C SER A 98 -11.05 -15.66 16.87
N GLY A 99 -11.98 -16.60 16.61
CA GLY A 99 -12.95 -17.10 17.57
C GLY A 99 -12.43 -18.21 18.49
N ALA A 100 -11.20 -18.68 18.33
CA ALA A 100 -10.70 -19.85 19.04
C ALA A 100 -10.00 -19.57 20.38
N GLY A 101 -10.23 -18.42 20.99
CA GLY A 101 -9.86 -18.15 22.38
C GLY A 101 -8.36 -17.99 22.67
N THR A 102 -7.52 -17.94 21.68
CA THR A 102 -6.12 -17.57 21.87
C THR A 102 -6.02 -16.06 22.04
N LYS A 103 -5.60 -15.64 23.21
CA LYS A 103 -5.23 -14.24 23.48
C LYS A 103 -3.99 -13.87 22.67
N GLN A 104 -4.12 -13.71 21.39
CA GLN A 104 -3.08 -13.09 20.61
C GLN A 104 -3.14 -11.60 20.88
N LYS A 105 -2.01 -11.05 21.30
CA LYS A 105 -1.82 -9.60 21.29
C LYS A 105 -2.16 -9.12 19.90
N LYS A 106 -3.19 -8.32 19.77
CA LYS A 106 -3.54 -7.68 18.51
C LYS A 106 -2.45 -6.68 18.19
N GLU A 107 -1.42 -7.10 17.47
CA GLU A 107 -0.45 -6.19 16.92
C GLU A 107 -1.17 -5.35 15.85
N ARG A 108 -1.03 -4.03 15.97
CA ARG A 108 -1.59 -3.11 14.99
C ARG A 108 -0.66 -3.04 13.80
N HIS A 109 -1.10 -3.54 12.66
CA HIS A 109 -0.38 -3.45 11.41
C HIS A 109 -1.06 -2.44 10.50
N PHE A 110 -0.28 -1.50 9.97
CA PHE A 110 -0.75 -0.54 8.99
C PHE A 110 -0.23 -0.95 7.62
N TYR A 111 -1.12 -0.99 6.65
CA TYR A 111 -0.81 -1.38 5.29
C TYR A 111 -0.98 -0.21 4.34
N PHE A 112 -0.13 -0.16 3.36
CA PHE A 112 -0.21 0.76 2.25
C PHE A 112 -0.36 -0.08 0.97
N ILE A 113 -1.51 0.00 0.34
CA ILE A 113 -1.87 -0.85 -0.79
C ILE A 113 -2.18 0.02 -1.99
N ILE A 114 -1.57 -0.30 -3.13
CA ILE A 114 -1.73 0.42 -4.38
C ILE A 114 -2.27 -0.56 -5.43
N SER A 115 -3.39 -0.22 -6.05
CA SER A 115 -3.92 -0.93 -7.19
C SER A 115 -3.65 -0.13 -8.46
N TYR A 116 -3.22 -0.79 -9.52
CA TYR A 116 -2.91 -0.14 -10.78
C TYR A 116 -3.17 -1.06 -11.98
N ILE A 117 -3.26 -0.45 -13.15
CA ILE A 117 -3.35 -1.18 -14.42
C ILE A 117 -1.95 -1.21 -15.05
N SER A 118 -1.45 -2.41 -15.32
CA SER A 118 -0.14 -2.59 -15.93
C SER A 118 -0.14 -2.21 -17.42
N SER A 119 1.04 -2.13 -18.02
CA SER A 119 1.19 -1.89 -19.45
C SER A 119 0.50 -2.96 -20.31
N ASN A 120 0.30 -4.16 -19.77
CA ASN A 120 -0.42 -5.26 -20.42
C ASN A 120 -1.94 -5.19 -20.17
N ASN A 121 -2.43 -4.10 -19.63
CA ASN A 121 -3.84 -3.89 -19.30
C ASN A 121 -4.39 -4.87 -18.23
N GLU A 122 -3.52 -5.35 -17.36
CA GLU A 122 -3.87 -6.21 -16.23
C GLU A 122 -3.94 -5.41 -14.94
N GLU A 123 -4.96 -5.68 -14.14
CA GLU A 123 -5.07 -5.10 -12.80
C GLU A 123 -4.10 -5.78 -11.85
N LYS A 124 -3.25 -4.99 -11.18
CA LYS A 124 -2.25 -5.48 -10.24
C LYS A 124 -2.29 -4.71 -8.93
N ILE A 125 -1.84 -5.35 -7.86
CA ILE A 125 -1.85 -4.78 -6.52
C ILE A 125 -0.47 -4.94 -5.89
N ILE A 126 0.04 -3.84 -5.33
CA ILE A 126 1.26 -3.83 -4.52
C ILE A 126 0.87 -3.63 -3.07
N GLN A 127 1.37 -4.49 -2.20
CA GLN A 127 1.04 -4.48 -0.78
C GLN A 127 2.28 -4.17 0.06
N PHE A 128 2.27 -3.03 0.73
CA PHE A 128 3.30 -2.64 1.69
C PHE A 128 2.76 -2.65 3.11
N GLU A 129 3.63 -2.91 4.07
CA GLU A 129 3.37 -2.66 5.48
C GLU A 129 4.17 -1.44 5.93
N ASP A 130 3.52 -0.53 6.65
CA ASP A 130 4.19 0.58 7.31
C ASP A 130 4.66 0.10 8.69
N THR A 131 5.94 -0.24 8.80
CA THR A 131 6.53 -0.75 10.03
C THR A 131 6.77 0.33 11.08
N ARG A 132 6.54 1.60 10.74
CA ARG A 132 6.81 2.75 11.61
C ARG A 132 5.55 3.50 12.04
N LEU A 133 4.45 2.84 12.15
CA LEU A 133 3.18 3.32 12.68
C LEU A 133 2.81 4.77 12.24
N TYR A 134 1.94 4.91 11.26
CA TYR A 134 1.40 6.18 10.75
C TYR A 134 2.35 7.09 9.97
N ARG A 135 3.65 6.87 9.96
CA ARG A 135 4.56 7.76 9.22
C ARG A 135 4.28 7.77 7.71
N GLY A 136 3.89 6.61 7.19
CA GLY A 136 3.56 6.46 5.77
C GLY A 136 2.21 7.03 5.37
N SER A 137 1.35 7.39 6.31
CA SER A 137 0.02 7.93 6.00
C SER A 137 0.09 9.19 5.14
N LYS A 138 1.10 10.02 5.34
CA LYS A 138 1.31 11.24 4.57
C LYS A 138 1.63 10.95 3.10
N VAL A 139 2.42 9.91 2.86
CA VAL A 139 2.74 9.47 1.49
C VAL A 139 1.47 8.98 0.80
N ALA A 140 0.68 8.13 1.47
CA ALA A 140 -0.56 7.62 0.92
C ALA A 140 -1.57 8.72 0.61
N LYS A 141 -1.73 9.68 1.51
CA LYS A 141 -2.61 10.83 1.32
C LYS A 141 -2.18 11.68 0.12
N LYS A 142 -0.88 11.96 0.03
CA LYS A 142 -0.33 12.73 -1.08
C LYS A 142 -0.50 12.00 -2.41
N LEU A 143 -0.32 10.69 -2.41
CA LEU A 143 -0.52 9.86 -3.59
C LEU A 143 -1.97 9.94 -4.09
N LYS A 144 -2.94 9.85 -3.20
CA LYS A 144 -4.36 10.01 -3.56
C LYS A 144 -4.63 11.37 -4.21
N GLU A 145 -4.06 12.43 -3.66
CA GLU A 145 -4.18 13.78 -4.23
C GLU A 145 -3.58 13.86 -5.64
N LEU A 146 -2.38 13.32 -5.82
CA LEU A 146 -1.68 13.36 -7.10
C LEU A 146 -2.37 12.50 -8.18
N CYS A 147 -3.05 11.44 -7.78
CA CYS A 147 -3.81 10.58 -8.68
C CYS A 147 -5.23 11.06 -8.93
N ASN A 148 -5.66 12.16 -8.32
CA ASN A 148 -7.05 12.66 -8.35
C ASN A 148 -8.07 11.62 -7.89
N LEU A 149 -7.65 10.73 -6.98
CA LEU A 149 -8.56 9.77 -6.36
C LEU A 149 -9.42 10.49 -5.34
N LYS A 150 -10.69 10.08 -5.25
CA LYS A 150 -11.61 10.65 -4.27
C LYS A 150 -11.09 10.38 -2.86
N VAL A 151 -10.60 11.41 -2.21
CA VAL A 151 -10.50 11.43 -0.76
C VAL A 151 -11.94 11.50 -0.26
N GLU A 152 -12.34 10.60 0.66
CA GLU A 152 -13.64 10.73 1.31
C GLU A 152 -13.67 12.04 2.08
N GLU A 153 -14.17 13.08 1.44
CA GLU A 153 -14.46 14.33 2.13
C GLU A 153 -15.70 14.12 2.97
N LYS A 154 -15.56 14.31 4.28
CA LYS A 154 -16.71 14.49 5.12
C LYS A 154 -17.41 15.77 4.65
N VAL A 155 -18.52 15.60 3.98
CA VAL A 155 -19.40 16.73 3.69
C VAL A 155 -20.06 17.13 5.00
N GLU A 156 -19.64 18.24 5.59
CA GLU A 156 -20.41 18.87 6.67
C GLU A 156 -21.60 19.57 6.03
N LEU A 157 -22.76 19.06 6.36
CA LEU A 157 -24.02 19.72 6.00
C LEU A 157 -24.29 20.89 6.96
#